data_a5c246a993a18f16bf767a565bfa439f
#
_entry.id   a5c246a993a18f16bf767a565bfa439f
#
_cell.length_a   1.000
_cell.length_b   1.000
_cell.length_c   1.000
_cell.angle_alpha   90.00
_cell.angle_beta   90.00
_cell.angle_gamma   90.00
#
_symmetry.space_group_name_H-M   'P 1'
#
loop_
_entity.id
_entity.type
_entity.pdbx_description
1 polymer ?
#
loop_
_entity_poly.entity_id
_entity_poly.type
_entity_poly.pdbx_seq_one_letter_code
_entity_poly.pdbx_strand_id
1 'polypeptide(L)'
;MQNGRSGLLDGARNITGPGSAALKYDILTALLVTAAQGEATEARLALRLSLLITARFNWRSGTFSVGRREMARMWGVTERTAKREIAEMRARGWIAVHVPAARGRVAQYRIELPRVLAITMPHWQAVGPDFAARMVAAPDPAPEASNVVPLRREAALPEEDGSGWARAATQLQAQDPAVWGAWFAPLVPVGVESGILTLLAPSRVLAGYVAPHY
;
A
#
# COMPACT_ATOMS: atom_id res chain seq x y z
N MET A 1 -20.26 23.09 27.31
CA MET A 1 -18.89 22.77 26.81
C MET A 1 -18.79 21.32 26.39
N GLN A 2 -19.30 20.97 25.22
CA GLN A 2 -19.23 19.60 24.61
C GLN A 2 -19.09 19.79 23.11
N ASN A 3 -17.90 20.12 22.62
CA ASN A 3 -17.64 20.26 21.18
C ASN A 3 -16.23 19.84 20.77
N GLY A 4 -15.68 18.78 21.40
CA GLY A 4 -14.30 18.33 21.10
C GLY A 4 -14.11 16.91 20.58
N ARG A 5 -15.19 16.12 20.39
CA ARG A 5 -15.07 14.69 20.07
C ARG A 5 -15.48 14.26 18.65
N SER A 6 -16.05 15.16 17.85
CA SER A 6 -16.55 14.80 16.52
C SER A 6 -15.51 14.87 15.40
N GLY A 7 -14.40 15.58 15.56
CA GLY A 7 -13.41 15.80 14.49
C GLY A 7 -12.42 14.64 14.23
N LEU A 8 -12.33 13.68 15.14
CA LEU A 8 -11.33 12.59 15.07
C LEU A 8 -11.72 11.41 14.16
N LEU A 9 -12.99 11.31 13.78
CA LEU A 9 -13.50 10.14 13.05
C LEU A 9 -13.96 10.45 11.63
N ASP A 10 -13.98 11.70 11.21
CA ASP A 10 -14.57 12.14 9.93
C ASP A 10 -13.55 12.26 8.77
N GLY A 11 -12.26 12.11 9.05
CA GLY A 11 -11.23 12.00 8.03
C GLY A 11 -11.26 10.61 7.41
N ALA A 12 -11.77 10.46 6.20
CA ALA A 12 -11.60 9.26 5.40
C ALA A 12 -10.10 8.97 5.25
N ARG A 13 -9.55 8.13 6.15
CA ARG A 13 -8.17 7.67 6.05
C ARG A 13 -8.05 6.94 4.71
N ASN A 14 -7.23 7.47 3.81
CA ASN A 14 -6.97 6.83 2.53
C ASN A 14 -6.36 5.46 2.76
N ILE A 15 -7.13 4.41 2.49
CA ILE A 15 -6.70 3.01 2.60
C ILE A 15 -5.76 2.65 1.45
N THR A 16 -5.60 3.54 0.47
CA THR A 16 -4.71 3.39 -0.69
C THR A 16 -3.78 4.59 -0.79
N GLY A 17 -2.52 4.37 -1.11
CA GLY A 17 -1.51 5.43 -1.25
C GLY A 17 -0.34 5.30 -0.28
N PRO A 18 0.57 6.29 -0.23
CA PRO A 18 1.67 6.35 0.73
C PRO A 18 1.13 6.26 2.17
N GLY A 19 1.72 5.41 3.00
CA GLY A 19 1.26 5.17 4.38
C GLY A 19 0.13 4.13 4.52
N SER A 20 -0.52 3.70 3.45
CA SER A 20 -1.62 2.73 3.51
C SER A 20 -1.19 1.35 4.06
N ALA A 21 0.07 0.94 3.86
CA ALA A 21 0.59 -0.31 4.40
C ALA A 21 0.63 -0.27 5.93
N ALA A 22 1.15 0.81 6.52
CA ALA A 22 1.18 1.00 7.97
C ALA A 22 -0.23 0.97 8.56
N LEU A 23 -1.17 1.69 7.96
CA LEU A 23 -2.56 1.71 8.41
C LEU A 23 -3.22 0.32 8.39
N LYS A 24 -2.91 -0.52 7.39
CA LYS A 24 -3.41 -1.90 7.32
C LYS A 24 -2.95 -2.74 8.51
N TYR A 25 -1.65 -2.67 8.83
CA TYR A 25 -1.10 -3.36 9.99
C TYR A 25 -1.63 -2.78 11.30
N ASP A 26 -1.80 -1.47 11.39
CA ASP A 26 -2.34 -0.82 12.58
C ASP A 26 -3.78 -1.26 12.86
N ILE A 27 -4.65 -1.35 11.83
CA ILE A 27 -6.01 -1.87 11.96
C ILE A 27 -6.01 -3.33 12.43
N LEU A 28 -5.15 -4.18 11.85
CA LEU A 28 -5.03 -5.57 12.25
C LEU A 28 -4.51 -5.70 13.68
N THR A 29 -3.51 -4.91 14.06
CA THR A 29 -2.97 -4.88 15.42
C THR A 29 -4.03 -4.46 16.44
N ALA A 30 -4.81 -3.41 16.13
CA ALA A 30 -5.91 -2.96 16.98
C ALA A 30 -6.96 -4.07 17.19
N LEU A 31 -7.34 -4.79 16.15
CA LEU A 31 -8.26 -5.92 16.26
C LEU A 31 -7.65 -7.10 17.04
N LEU A 32 -6.37 -7.41 16.82
CA LEU A 32 -5.71 -8.54 17.48
C LEU A 32 -5.49 -8.28 18.98
N VAL A 33 -5.14 -7.06 19.40
CA VAL A 33 -5.05 -6.72 20.82
C VAL A 33 -6.43 -6.76 21.48
N THR A 34 -7.49 -6.34 20.78
CA THR A 34 -8.87 -6.49 21.25
C THR A 34 -9.26 -7.97 21.35
N ALA A 35 -8.80 -8.81 20.42
CA ALA A 35 -9.02 -10.26 20.50
C ALA A 35 -8.30 -10.90 21.70
N ALA A 36 -7.17 -10.34 22.12
CA ALA A 36 -6.41 -10.86 23.27
C ALA A 36 -6.94 -10.38 24.63
N GLN A 37 -7.50 -9.18 24.71
CA GLN A 37 -7.82 -8.51 25.99
C GLN A 37 -9.30 -8.11 26.15
N GLY A 38 -10.08 -8.12 25.06
CA GLY A 38 -11.48 -7.72 25.10
C GLY A 38 -12.40 -8.76 25.74
N GLU A 39 -13.63 -8.37 25.99
CA GLU A 39 -14.68 -9.27 26.46
C GLU A 39 -14.91 -10.44 25.49
N ALA A 40 -15.27 -11.60 25.99
CA ALA A 40 -15.31 -12.86 25.24
C ALA A 40 -16.01 -12.78 23.87
N THR A 41 -17.11 -12.05 23.77
CA THR A 41 -17.83 -11.88 22.48
C THR A 41 -17.07 -10.94 21.56
N GLU A 42 -16.59 -9.83 22.07
CA GLU A 42 -15.84 -8.83 21.33
C GLU A 42 -14.50 -9.39 20.84
N ALA A 43 -13.76 -10.05 21.73
CA ALA A 43 -12.51 -10.72 21.41
C ALA A 43 -12.68 -11.73 20.26
N ARG A 44 -13.70 -12.57 20.34
CA ARG A 44 -14.01 -13.56 19.30
C ARG A 44 -14.38 -12.91 17.97
N LEU A 45 -15.19 -11.85 17.98
CA LEU A 45 -15.56 -11.14 16.76
C LEU A 45 -14.37 -10.40 16.16
N ALA A 46 -13.52 -9.78 16.98
CA ALA A 46 -12.29 -9.10 16.55
C ALA A 46 -11.31 -10.06 15.87
N LEU A 47 -11.08 -11.24 16.47
CA LEU A 47 -10.25 -12.29 15.85
C LEU A 47 -10.82 -12.74 14.49
N ARG A 48 -12.12 -12.96 14.40
CA ARG A 48 -12.78 -13.39 13.16
C ARG A 48 -12.76 -12.32 12.09
N LEU A 49 -12.94 -11.06 12.46
CA LEU A 49 -12.84 -9.93 11.53
C LEU A 49 -11.40 -9.77 11.04
N SER A 50 -10.39 -9.90 11.91
CA SER A 50 -8.97 -9.88 11.51
C SER A 50 -8.68 -10.93 10.44
N LEU A 51 -9.19 -12.15 10.63
CA LEU A 51 -9.01 -13.23 9.67
C LEU A 51 -9.70 -12.95 8.33
N LEU A 52 -10.91 -12.37 8.34
CA LEU A 52 -11.60 -11.94 7.12
C LEU A 52 -10.82 -10.85 6.38
N ILE A 53 -10.29 -9.86 7.11
CA ILE A 53 -9.50 -8.77 6.55
C ILE A 53 -8.24 -9.34 5.88
N THR A 54 -7.50 -10.17 6.58
CA THR A 54 -6.25 -10.75 6.08
C THR A 54 -6.49 -11.63 4.86
N ALA A 55 -7.56 -12.44 4.87
CA ALA A 55 -7.78 -13.46 3.85
C ALA A 55 -8.57 -12.95 2.63
N ARG A 56 -9.45 -11.96 2.77
CA ARG A 56 -10.47 -11.65 1.75
C ARG A 56 -10.71 -10.15 1.51
N PHE A 57 -10.17 -9.26 2.34
CA PHE A 57 -10.45 -7.84 2.19
C PHE A 57 -9.69 -7.24 1.01
N ASN A 58 -10.41 -6.64 0.10
CA ASN A 58 -9.82 -5.89 -1.00
C ASN A 58 -9.61 -4.44 -0.56
N TRP A 59 -8.38 -4.08 -0.26
CA TRP A 59 -8.00 -2.74 0.20
C TRP A 59 -8.27 -1.64 -0.83
N ARG A 60 -8.32 -1.98 -2.10
CA ARG A 60 -8.60 -1.01 -3.17
C ARG A 60 -10.07 -0.61 -3.21
N SER A 61 -10.97 -1.58 -3.04
CA SER A 61 -12.41 -1.33 -3.05
C SER A 61 -12.99 -1.10 -1.65
N GLY A 62 -12.23 -1.36 -0.58
CA GLY A 62 -12.71 -1.26 0.79
C GLY A 62 -13.74 -2.32 1.16
N THR A 63 -13.80 -3.45 0.43
CA THR A 63 -14.86 -4.45 0.56
C THR A 63 -14.34 -5.88 0.59
N PHE A 64 -15.16 -6.81 1.06
CA PHE A 64 -14.92 -8.24 0.94
C PHE A 64 -16.20 -9.01 0.58
N SER A 65 -16.04 -10.11 -0.12
CA SER A 65 -17.11 -11.03 -0.51
C SER A 65 -16.74 -12.44 -0.07
N VAL A 66 -17.53 -13.03 0.82
CA VAL A 66 -17.28 -14.38 1.34
C VAL A 66 -18.61 -15.09 1.59
N GLY A 67 -18.70 -16.32 1.07
CA GLY A 67 -19.85 -17.19 1.30
C GLY A 67 -19.88 -17.73 2.74
N ARG A 68 -21.07 -18.02 3.25
CA ARG A 68 -21.28 -18.57 4.62
C ARG A 68 -20.46 -19.84 4.86
N ARG A 69 -20.45 -20.75 3.90
CA ARG A 69 -19.71 -22.00 3.97
C ARG A 69 -18.19 -21.78 4.06
N GLU A 70 -17.70 -20.80 3.34
CA GLU A 70 -16.27 -20.44 3.36
C GLU A 70 -15.91 -19.78 4.71
N MET A 71 -16.71 -18.84 5.20
CA MET A 71 -16.53 -18.26 6.54
C MET A 71 -16.55 -19.34 7.63
N ALA A 72 -17.47 -20.27 7.56
CA ALA A 72 -17.57 -21.37 8.51
C ALA A 72 -16.30 -22.22 8.55
N ARG A 73 -15.74 -22.54 7.37
CA ARG A 73 -14.44 -23.26 7.27
C ARG A 73 -13.28 -22.45 7.84
N MET A 74 -13.18 -21.15 7.49
CA MET A 74 -12.12 -20.29 7.97
C MET A 74 -12.14 -20.11 9.49
N TRP A 75 -13.33 -20.05 10.07
CA TRP A 75 -13.51 -19.84 11.51
C TRP A 75 -13.59 -21.14 12.33
N GLY A 76 -13.56 -22.29 11.68
CA GLY A 76 -13.72 -23.58 12.36
C GLY A 76 -15.07 -23.77 13.04
N VAL A 77 -16.17 -23.26 12.44
CA VAL A 77 -17.51 -23.27 13.02
C VAL A 77 -18.57 -23.75 12.02
N THR A 78 -19.80 -23.93 12.49
CA THR A 78 -20.92 -24.24 11.61
C THR A 78 -21.37 -23.03 10.79
N GLU A 79 -22.01 -23.24 9.64
CA GLU A 79 -22.58 -22.14 8.83
C GLU A 79 -23.64 -21.33 9.60
N ARG A 80 -24.38 -21.96 10.51
CA ARG A 80 -25.33 -21.29 11.42
C ARG A 80 -24.61 -20.31 12.34
N THR A 81 -23.48 -20.74 12.90
CA THR A 81 -22.64 -19.88 13.75
C THR A 81 -22.05 -18.74 12.93
N ALA A 82 -21.47 -19.01 11.76
CA ALA A 82 -20.94 -17.99 10.89
C ALA A 82 -21.98 -16.93 10.50
N LYS A 83 -23.20 -17.35 10.17
CA LYS A 83 -24.34 -16.44 9.89
C LYS A 83 -24.67 -15.56 11.09
N ARG A 84 -24.71 -16.13 12.31
CA ARG A 84 -25.00 -15.38 13.53
C ARG A 84 -23.94 -14.33 13.82
N GLU A 85 -22.66 -14.67 13.63
CA GLU A 85 -21.56 -13.76 13.93
C GLU A 85 -21.44 -12.62 12.92
N ILE A 86 -21.71 -12.86 11.66
CA ILE A 86 -21.85 -11.78 10.67
C ILE A 86 -23.02 -10.87 11.02
N ALA A 87 -24.15 -11.44 11.46
CA ALA A 87 -25.28 -10.63 11.90
C ALA A 87 -24.92 -9.78 13.14
N GLU A 88 -24.17 -10.34 14.09
CA GLU A 88 -23.70 -9.63 15.28
C GLU A 88 -22.71 -8.50 14.91
N MET A 89 -21.72 -8.74 14.02
CA MET A 89 -20.83 -7.70 13.53
C MET A 89 -21.59 -6.56 12.85
N ARG A 90 -22.66 -6.89 12.12
CA ARG A 90 -23.54 -5.88 11.49
C ARG A 90 -24.33 -5.10 12.53
N ALA A 91 -24.92 -5.78 13.50
CA ALA A 91 -25.69 -5.15 14.58
C ALA A 91 -24.84 -4.18 15.41
N ARG A 92 -23.54 -4.51 15.61
CA ARG A 92 -22.55 -3.66 16.27
C ARG A 92 -22.00 -2.55 15.37
N GLY A 93 -22.35 -2.54 14.08
CA GLY A 93 -21.87 -1.58 13.11
C GLY A 93 -20.40 -1.73 12.71
N TRP A 94 -19.81 -2.92 12.89
CA TRP A 94 -18.41 -3.16 12.47
C TRP A 94 -18.29 -3.34 10.95
N ILE A 95 -19.35 -3.91 10.38
CA ILE A 95 -19.48 -4.12 8.94
C ILE A 95 -20.87 -3.73 8.46
N ALA A 96 -20.97 -3.28 7.21
CA ALA A 96 -22.23 -3.00 6.54
C ALA A 96 -22.35 -3.81 5.24
N VAL A 97 -23.58 -4.09 4.81
CA VAL A 97 -23.81 -4.70 3.50
C VAL A 97 -23.59 -3.63 2.44
N HIS A 98 -22.61 -3.86 1.57
CA HIS A 98 -22.34 -2.99 0.41
C HIS A 98 -23.19 -3.41 -0.79
N VAL A 99 -23.21 -4.72 -1.09
CA VAL A 99 -24.07 -5.29 -2.14
C VAL A 99 -24.77 -6.49 -1.54
N PRO A 100 -26.12 -6.55 -1.56
CA PRO A 100 -26.86 -7.68 -1.03
C PRO A 100 -26.64 -8.96 -1.84
N ALA A 101 -26.81 -10.11 -1.17
CA ALA A 101 -26.79 -11.40 -1.84
C ALA A 101 -27.93 -11.52 -2.85
N ALA A 102 -27.65 -12.17 -3.98
CA ALA A 102 -28.65 -12.52 -5.00
C ALA A 102 -28.40 -13.96 -5.49
N ARG A 103 -29.27 -14.48 -6.36
CA ARG A 103 -29.08 -15.80 -6.95
C ARG A 103 -27.72 -15.87 -7.67
N GLY A 104 -26.85 -16.80 -7.27
CA GLY A 104 -25.51 -16.97 -7.82
C GLY A 104 -24.46 -15.95 -7.34
N ARG A 105 -24.81 -15.04 -6.43
CA ARG A 105 -23.88 -14.02 -5.91
C ARG A 105 -23.95 -13.93 -4.39
N VAL A 106 -22.81 -14.03 -3.72
CA VAL A 106 -22.70 -13.80 -2.27
C VAL A 106 -22.82 -12.31 -1.95
N ALA A 107 -23.18 -11.98 -0.72
CA ALA A 107 -23.19 -10.61 -0.25
C ALA A 107 -21.77 -10.03 -0.24
N GLN A 108 -21.65 -8.75 -0.56
CA GLN A 108 -20.45 -7.96 -0.39
C GLN A 108 -20.60 -7.05 0.81
N TYR A 109 -19.58 -6.99 1.64
CA TYR A 109 -19.54 -6.21 2.86
C TYR A 109 -18.44 -5.16 2.79
N ARG A 110 -18.65 -4.04 3.45
CA ARG A 110 -17.60 -3.04 3.75
C ARG A 110 -17.36 -3.03 5.26
N ILE A 111 -16.17 -2.60 5.65
CA ILE A 111 -15.80 -2.41 7.05
C ILE A 111 -16.08 -0.95 7.42
N GLU A 112 -16.77 -0.75 8.53
CA GLU A 112 -17.01 0.57 9.11
C GLU A 112 -15.83 0.95 10.01
N LEU A 113 -14.73 1.38 9.40
CA LEU A 113 -13.47 1.66 10.08
C LEU A 113 -13.61 2.58 11.30
N PRO A 114 -14.36 3.71 11.23
CA PRO A 114 -14.51 4.57 12.41
C PRO A 114 -15.07 3.81 13.61
N ARG A 115 -16.02 2.90 13.37
CA ARG A 115 -16.63 2.09 14.43
C ARG A 115 -15.68 1.05 14.98
N VAL A 116 -14.93 0.37 14.10
CA VAL A 116 -13.92 -0.60 14.49
C VAL A 116 -12.81 0.08 15.32
N LEU A 117 -12.34 1.25 14.90
CA LEU A 117 -11.35 2.01 15.64
C LEU A 117 -11.85 2.45 17.03
N ALA A 118 -13.10 2.93 17.12
CA ALA A 118 -13.70 3.33 18.39
C ALA A 118 -13.78 2.19 19.41
N ILE A 119 -14.12 0.98 18.97
CA ILE A 119 -14.25 -0.20 19.83
C ILE A 119 -12.88 -0.72 20.26
N THR A 120 -11.88 -0.69 19.38
CA THR A 120 -10.52 -1.18 19.70
C THR A 120 -9.71 -0.19 20.54
N MET A 121 -10.09 1.09 20.58
CA MET A 121 -9.39 2.16 21.29
C MET A 121 -9.02 1.85 22.74
N PRO A 122 -9.88 1.24 23.59
CA PRO A 122 -9.53 0.93 24.96
C PRO A 122 -8.31 0.03 25.13
N HIS A 123 -7.97 -0.73 24.10
CA HIS A 123 -6.89 -1.72 24.13
C HIS A 123 -5.57 -1.22 23.53
N TRP A 124 -5.53 -0.04 22.91
CA TRP A 124 -4.34 0.43 22.18
C TRP A 124 -3.11 0.64 23.07
N GLN A 125 -3.33 1.08 24.31
CA GLN A 125 -2.24 1.30 25.27
C GLN A 125 -1.47 0.01 25.61
N ALA A 126 -2.11 -1.13 25.49
CA ALA A 126 -1.46 -2.42 25.74
C ALA A 126 -0.45 -2.80 24.63
N VAL A 127 -0.57 -2.21 23.44
CA VAL A 127 0.42 -2.36 22.36
C VAL A 127 1.64 -1.46 22.64
N GLY A 128 1.40 -0.25 23.14
CA GLY A 128 2.41 0.73 23.48
C GLY A 128 1.98 2.15 23.19
N PRO A 129 2.63 3.15 23.85
CA PRO A 129 2.27 4.55 23.70
C PRO A 129 2.45 5.05 22.25
N ASP A 130 3.47 4.59 21.55
CA ASP A 130 3.73 4.98 20.15
C ASP A 130 2.62 4.51 19.21
N PHE A 131 2.09 3.30 19.45
CA PHE A 131 0.95 2.78 18.69
C PHE A 131 -0.29 3.63 18.95
N ALA A 132 -0.61 3.89 20.21
CA ALA A 132 -1.77 4.70 20.58
C ALA A 132 -1.68 6.13 20.01
N ALA A 133 -0.50 6.76 20.08
CA ALA A 133 -0.25 8.08 19.50
C ALA A 133 -0.46 8.08 17.98
N ARG A 134 0.07 7.08 17.26
CA ARG A 134 -0.08 6.93 15.82
C ARG A 134 -1.53 6.68 15.38
N MET A 135 -2.29 5.94 16.18
CA MET A 135 -3.70 5.68 15.92
C MET A 135 -4.60 6.91 16.11
N VAL A 136 -4.20 7.85 17.00
CA VAL A 136 -4.91 9.11 17.26
C VAL A 136 -4.46 10.20 16.28
N ALA A 137 -3.21 10.19 15.84
CA ALA A 137 -2.68 11.17 14.92
C ALA A 137 -3.55 11.26 13.66
N ALA A 138 -3.84 12.46 13.20
CA ALA A 138 -4.38 12.67 11.87
C ALA A 138 -3.41 12.03 10.86
N PRO A 139 -3.90 11.47 9.74
CA PRO A 139 -2.99 11.03 8.68
C PRO A 139 -2.08 12.22 8.34
N ASP A 140 -0.76 11.98 8.33
CA ASP A 140 0.18 12.97 7.84
C ASP A 140 -0.39 13.52 6.51
N PRO A 141 -0.43 14.85 6.34
CA PRO A 141 -0.77 15.39 5.04
C PRO A 141 0.12 14.67 4.05
N ALA A 142 -0.48 14.09 3.00
CA ALA A 142 0.27 13.42 1.96
C ALA A 142 1.44 14.35 1.62
N PRO A 143 2.71 13.88 1.65
CA PRO A 143 3.84 14.74 1.34
C PRO A 143 3.46 15.48 0.07
N GLU A 144 3.42 16.81 0.18
CA GLU A 144 3.10 17.65 -0.97
C GLU A 144 3.90 17.11 -2.14
N ALA A 145 3.27 16.98 -3.29
CA ALA A 145 3.78 16.26 -4.47
C ALA A 145 5.12 16.80 -5.02
N SER A 146 5.89 17.54 -4.20
CA SER A 146 7.19 18.14 -4.52
C SER A 146 8.37 17.16 -4.46
N ASN A 147 8.18 15.91 -3.99
CA ASN A 147 9.26 14.92 -3.96
C ASN A 147 8.99 13.68 -4.86
N VAL A 148 8.09 13.79 -5.82
CA VAL A 148 8.18 12.95 -7.01
C VAL A 148 9.31 13.53 -7.85
N VAL A 149 10.54 13.15 -7.53
CA VAL A 149 11.64 13.25 -8.50
C VAL A 149 11.18 12.36 -9.65
N PRO A 150 10.84 12.93 -10.82
CA PRO A 150 10.46 12.10 -11.95
C PRO A 150 11.63 11.15 -12.19
N LEU A 151 11.39 9.85 -12.16
CA LEU A 151 12.38 8.81 -12.52
C LEU A 151 12.84 8.96 -13.98
N ARG A 152 12.19 9.79 -14.76
CA ARG A 152 12.70 10.40 -15.99
C ARG A 152 13.36 11.74 -15.63
N ARG A 153 14.60 11.73 -15.19
CA ARG A 153 15.53 12.78 -15.61
C ARG A 153 15.56 12.67 -17.14
N GLU A 154 15.13 13.69 -17.84
CA GLU A 154 15.60 13.88 -19.21
C GLU A 154 17.11 13.80 -19.09
N ALA A 155 17.69 12.75 -19.66
CA ALA A 155 19.13 12.55 -19.56
C ALA A 155 19.76 13.70 -20.32
N ALA A 156 20.35 14.62 -19.58
CA ALA A 156 21.03 15.75 -20.18
C ALA A 156 22.08 15.21 -21.16
N LEU A 157 22.13 15.81 -22.35
CA LEU A 157 23.18 15.50 -23.29
C LEU A 157 24.54 15.94 -22.69
N PRO A 158 25.59 15.16 -22.89
CA PRO A 158 26.93 15.53 -22.45
C PRO A 158 27.40 16.81 -23.15
N GLU A 159 28.13 17.64 -22.44
CA GLU A 159 28.79 18.82 -23.02
C GLU A 159 29.88 18.41 -24.02
N GLU A 160 30.14 19.26 -25.02
CA GLU A 160 31.18 19.00 -26.01
C GLU A 160 32.57 19.10 -25.35
N ASP A 161 33.27 17.98 -25.26
CA ASP A 161 34.58 17.83 -24.64
C ASP A 161 35.68 17.49 -25.66
N GLY A 162 35.35 17.54 -26.96
CA GLY A 162 36.26 17.16 -28.06
C GLY A 162 36.37 15.66 -28.29
N SER A 163 35.76 14.81 -27.47
CA SER A 163 35.75 13.34 -27.61
C SER A 163 34.86 12.85 -28.74
N GLY A 164 33.95 13.69 -29.24
CA GLY A 164 32.91 13.32 -30.18
C GLY A 164 31.72 12.61 -29.51
N TRP A 165 31.77 12.38 -28.19
CA TRP A 165 30.70 11.72 -27.44
C TRP A 165 29.40 12.53 -27.44
N ALA A 166 29.46 13.85 -27.28
CA ALA A 166 28.30 14.72 -27.31
C ALA A 166 27.54 14.62 -28.64
N ARG A 167 28.26 14.50 -29.74
CA ARG A 167 27.69 14.33 -31.09
C ARG A 167 27.03 12.98 -31.26
N ALA A 168 27.66 11.89 -30.79
CA ALA A 168 27.12 10.56 -30.80
C ALA A 168 25.89 10.45 -29.86
N ALA A 169 25.95 11.07 -28.71
CA ALA A 169 24.85 11.15 -27.74
C ALA A 169 23.59 11.82 -28.34
N THR A 170 23.76 12.93 -29.03
CA THR A 170 22.67 13.64 -29.72
C THR A 170 22.02 12.76 -30.79
N GLN A 171 22.83 12.01 -31.55
CA GLN A 171 22.32 11.08 -32.55
C GLN A 171 21.56 9.90 -31.93
N LEU A 172 22.11 9.28 -30.89
CA LEU A 172 21.46 8.16 -30.18
C LEU A 172 20.15 8.59 -29.53
N GLN A 173 20.13 9.77 -28.92
CA GLN A 173 18.90 10.32 -28.32
C GLN A 173 17.83 10.63 -29.39
N ALA A 174 18.23 11.14 -30.56
CA ALA A 174 17.30 11.41 -31.65
C ALA A 174 16.72 10.13 -32.27
N GLN A 175 17.51 9.04 -32.32
CA GLN A 175 17.08 7.76 -32.85
C GLN A 175 16.13 7.02 -31.91
N ASP A 176 16.49 6.88 -30.63
CA ASP A 176 15.69 6.24 -29.61
C ASP A 176 15.94 6.86 -28.22
N PRO A 177 15.08 7.81 -27.80
CA PRO A 177 15.20 8.45 -26.49
C PRO A 177 15.10 7.47 -25.30
N ALA A 178 14.39 6.35 -25.47
CA ALA A 178 14.23 5.36 -24.41
C ALA A 178 15.50 4.53 -24.23
N VAL A 179 16.12 4.10 -25.32
CA VAL A 179 17.39 3.39 -25.33
C VAL A 179 18.52 4.32 -24.83
N TRP A 180 18.54 5.57 -25.30
CA TRP A 180 19.47 6.57 -24.79
C TRP A 180 19.40 6.69 -23.27
N GLY A 181 18.20 6.99 -22.72
CA GLY A 181 18.01 7.21 -21.29
C GLY A 181 18.31 5.99 -20.43
N ALA A 182 18.04 4.78 -20.94
CA ALA A 182 18.26 3.56 -20.19
C ALA A 182 19.71 3.07 -20.19
N TRP A 183 20.43 3.22 -21.31
CA TRP A 183 21.70 2.52 -21.51
C TRP A 183 22.89 3.43 -21.74
N PHE A 184 22.73 4.55 -22.44
CA PHE A 184 23.84 5.39 -22.86
C PHE A 184 24.02 6.64 -21.99
N ALA A 185 22.93 7.23 -21.49
CA ALA A 185 23.02 8.46 -20.69
C ALA A 185 23.89 8.34 -19.42
N PRO A 186 23.96 7.16 -18.74
CA PRO A 186 24.83 7.00 -17.58
C PRO A 186 26.33 6.82 -17.92
N LEU A 187 26.70 6.71 -19.21
CA LEU A 187 28.08 6.48 -19.61
C LEU A 187 28.85 7.79 -19.63
N VAL A 188 30.09 7.75 -19.15
CA VAL A 188 31.01 8.93 -19.09
C VAL A 188 32.20 8.69 -20.01
N PRO A 189 32.54 9.62 -20.90
CA PRO A 189 33.72 9.51 -21.73
C PRO A 189 34.99 9.61 -20.88
N VAL A 190 35.92 8.69 -21.10
CA VAL A 190 37.23 8.65 -20.39
C VAL A 190 38.33 9.16 -21.29
N GLY A 191 38.27 8.88 -22.59
CA GLY A 191 39.25 9.33 -23.54
C GLY A 191 39.08 8.70 -24.91
N VAL A 192 39.84 9.24 -25.89
CA VAL A 192 39.91 8.71 -27.26
C VAL A 192 41.36 8.35 -27.57
N GLU A 193 41.62 7.08 -27.85
CA GLU A 193 42.93 6.61 -28.28
C GLU A 193 42.79 5.86 -29.62
N SER A 194 43.64 6.26 -30.59
CA SER A 194 43.65 5.64 -31.92
C SER A 194 42.27 5.58 -32.61
N GLY A 195 41.41 6.58 -32.35
CA GLY A 195 40.03 6.62 -32.91
C GLY A 195 39.00 5.76 -32.15
N ILE A 196 39.39 5.17 -31.05
CA ILE A 196 38.50 4.38 -30.18
C ILE A 196 38.10 5.23 -28.97
N LEU A 197 36.81 5.47 -28.82
CA LEU A 197 36.23 6.14 -27.64
C LEU A 197 36.02 5.14 -26.50
N THR A 198 36.69 5.40 -25.38
CA THR A 198 36.48 4.60 -24.15
C THR A 198 35.45 5.27 -23.25
N LEU A 199 34.39 4.52 -22.87
CA LEU A 199 33.33 4.97 -21.99
C LEU A 199 33.37 4.21 -20.66
N LEU A 200 33.24 4.93 -19.57
CA LEU A 200 33.09 4.35 -18.24
C LEU A 200 31.62 4.12 -17.93
N ALA A 201 31.29 2.89 -17.59
CA ALA A 201 29.94 2.53 -17.12
C ALA A 201 29.89 2.51 -15.57
N PRO A 202 28.82 2.99 -14.94
CA PRO A 202 28.67 3.01 -13.49
C PRO A 202 28.55 1.61 -12.85
N SER A 203 28.33 0.57 -13.65
CA SER A 203 28.26 -0.81 -13.16
C SER A 203 28.74 -1.83 -14.22
N ARG A 204 29.21 -2.99 -13.72
CA ARG A 204 29.57 -4.13 -14.60
C ARG A 204 28.39 -4.67 -15.39
N VAL A 205 27.18 -4.57 -14.85
CA VAL A 205 25.95 -5.01 -15.51
C VAL A 205 25.69 -4.16 -16.74
N LEU A 206 25.81 -2.84 -16.61
CA LEU A 206 25.61 -1.91 -17.72
C LEU A 206 26.68 -2.12 -18.80
N ALA A 207 27.94 -2.22 -18.41
CA ALA A 207 29.06 -2.49 -19.36
C ALA A 207 28.86 -3.82 -20.09
N GLY A 208 28.50 -4.89 -19.36
CA GLY A 208 28.28 -6.22 -19.93
C GLY A 208 27.05 -6.32 -20.85
N TYR A 209 26.12 -5.38 -20.74
CA TYR A 209 24.96 -5.32 -21.61
C TYR A 209 25.23 -4.45 -22.86
N VAL A 210 25.79 -3.25 -22.69
CA VAL A 210 25.99 -2.31 -23.80
C VAL A 210 27.02 -2.83 -24.80
N ALA A 211 28.15 -3.36 -24.32
CA ALA A 211 29.25 -3.79 -25.19
C ALA A 211 28.90 -4.88 -26.22
N PRO A 212 28.09 -5.91 -25.93
CA PRO A 212 27.72 -6.94 -26.90
C PRO A 212 26.47 -6.59 -27.74
N HIS A 213 25.66 -5.62 -27.36
CA HIS A 213 24.37 -5.33 -27.99
C HIS A 213 24.33 -4.06 -28.83
N TYR A 214 25.30 -3.18 -28.62
CA TYR A 214 25.43 -1.90 -29.32
C TYR A 214 26.89 -1.63 -29.73
#